data_28cad6008ed7a247cacb42044c68dc09
#
_entry.id   28cad6008ed7a247cacb42044c68dc09
#
_cell.length_a   1.000
_cell.length_b   1.000
_cell.length_c   1.000
_cell.angle_alpha   90.00
_cell.angle_beta   90.00
_cell.angle_gamma   90.00
#
_symmetry.space_group_name_H-M   'P 1'
#
loop_
_entity.id
_entity.type
_entity.pdbx_description
1 polymer ?
#
loop_
_entity_poly.entity_id
_entity_poly.type
_entity_poly.pdbx_seq_one_letter_code
_entity_poly.pdbx_strand_id
1 'polypeptide(L)'
;MATFTAIKNRGGGSGALGGVLHYVQQEEKTTWEDRRLVSGWNCTSQSVYDEMRLTKEQFDKTDGRQYYHFVQSFDKQDDLSPQEVHTMGLELAQREFPNFEVLVATHVDTGHFHNHLVVNSVSFQDGKKLHQSAADLQAHRMVNDEICAAHGLEILPPSQKQVKQKRMSTREYRSAAKGESWKFRLMNTIDQCMKYAATREEFISLMKSEGYEVRWTENRKNITYTTPAGMKCRDNRLHEEKYTKEAMDCLLYTSPSPRDS
;
A
#
# COMPACT_ATOMS: atom_id res chain seq x y z
N MET A 1 -12.28 3.48 12.94
CA MET A 1 -12.45 3.44 11.46
C MET A 1 -11.62 2.32 10.86
N ALA A 2 -12.20 1.41 10.07
CA ALA A 2 -11.43 0.31 9.48
C ALA A 2 -11.22 0.46 7.97
N THR A 3 -10.09 -0.03 7.49
CA THR A 3 -9.76 -0.08 6.05
C THR A 3 -9.63 -1.53 5.60
N PHE A 4 -10.08 -1.84 4.37
CA PHE A 4 -9.92 -3.16 3.76
C PHE A 4 -9.08 -3.07 2.48
N THR A 5 -7.98 -3.81 2.43
CA THR A 5 -7.00 -3.75 1.34
C THR A 5 -6.58 -5.14 0.87
N ALA A 6 -6.34 -5.28 -0.44
CA ALA A 6 -5.77 -6.49 -1.02
C ALA A 6 -4.24 -6.37 -1.08
N ILE A 7 -3.54 -7.37 -0.58
CA ILE A 7 -2.08 -7.47 -0.69
C ILE A 7 -1.72 -8.04 -2.06
N LYS A 8 -0.94 -7.27 -2.82
CA LYS A 8 -0.42 -7.73 -4.11
C LYS A 8 0.68 -8.76 -3.88
N ASN A 9 0.35 -10.04 -4.03
CA ASN A 9 1.36 -11.07 -4.04
C ASN A 9 1.73 -11.45 -5.49
N ARG A 10 3.01 -11.66 -5.72
CA ARG A 10 3.58 -12.06 -7.01
C ARG A 10 3.76 -13.58 -7.12
N GLY A 11 3.45 -14.33 -6.05
CA GLY A 11 3.80 -15.73 -5.94
C GLY A 11 2.71 -16.67 -6.45
N GLY A 12 2.95 -17.31 -7.58
CA GLY A 12 2.20 -18.46 -8.07
C GLY A 12 2.81 -19.82 -7.70
N GLY A 13 3.90 -19.85 -6.91
CA GLY A 13 4.56 -21.10 -6.53
C GLY A 13 3.91 -21.79 -5.34
N SER A 14 4.01 -23.13 -5.28
CA SER A 14 3.47 -23.97 -4.20
C SER A 14 3.97 -23.56 -2.79
N GLY A 15 5.19 -23.06 -2.67
CA GLY A 15 5.74 -22.56 -1.40
C GLY A 15 5.16 -21.22 -0.93
N ALA A 16 4.50 -20.47 -1.80
CA ALA A 16 3.99 -19.15 -1.45
C ALA A 16 2.82 -19.22 -0.45
N LEU A 17 1.97 -20.24 -0.54
CA LEU A 17 0.87 -20.45 0.41
C LEU A 17 1.42 -20.80 1.81
N GLY A 18 2.35 -21.74 1.91
CA GLY A 18 2.96 -22.12 3.19
C GLY A 18 3.67 -20.92 3.85
N GLY A 19 4.40 -20.14 3.08
CA GLY A 19 5.09 -18.96 3.57
C GLY A 19 4.14 -17.89 4.15
N VAL A 20 3.02 -17.58 3.47
CA VAL A 20 2.06 -16.61 4.00
C VAL A 20 1.33 -17.13 5.23
N LEU A 21 0.90 -18.39 5.23
CA LEU A 21 0.23 -18.99 6.38
C LEU A 21 1.16 -19.02 7.61
N HIS A 22 2.42 -19.36 7.44
CA HIS A 22 3.40 -19.29 8.51
C HIS A 22 3.58 -17.87 9.05
N TYR A 23 3.71 -16.89 8.15
CA TYR A 23 3.87 -15.48 8.54
C TYR A 23 2.70 -14.94 9.35
N VAL A 24 1.46 -15.17 8.89
CA VAL A 24 0.27 -14.60 9.57
C VAL A 24 -0.07 -15.30 10.88
N GLN A 25 0.43 -16.53 11.08
CA GLN A 25 0.18 -17.32 12.29
C GLN A 25 1.30 -17.23 13.33
N GLN A 26 2.31 -16.35 13.17
CA GLN A 26 3.38 -16.19 14.13
C GLN A 26 2.83 -15.89 15.52
N GLU A 27 3.23 -16.69 16.51
CA GLU A 27 2.67 -16.66 17.86
C GLU A 27 2.86 -15.30 18.52
N GLU A 28 4.05 -14.71 18.39
CA GLU A 28 4.38 -13.37 18.88
C GLU A 28 3.49 -12.24 18.36
N LYS A 29 2.82 -12.46 17.22
CA LYS A 29 1.94 -11.46 16.59
C LYS A 29 0.48 -11.68 16.89
N THR A 30 0.09 -12.90 17.22
CA THR A 30 -1.31 -13.32 17.28
C THR A 30 -1.77 -13.69 18.69
N THR A 31 -0.90 -13.62 19.69
CA THR A 31 -1.24 -13.94 21.07
C THR A 31 -1.58 -12.67 21.86
N TRP A 32 -2.72 -12.70 22.53
CA TRP A 32 -3.20 -11.67 23.43
C TRP A 32 -3.76 -12.32 24.70
N GLU A 33 -3.22 -11.96 25.86
CA GLU A 33 -3.65 -12.51 27.18
C GLU A 33 -3.80 -14.05 27.15
N ASP A 34 -2.76 -14.75 26.74
CA ASP A 34 -2.69 -16.21 26.59
C ASP A 34 -3.70 -16.82 25.59
N ARG A 35 -4.37 -15.99 24.80
CA ARG A 35 -5.28 -16.44 23.74
C ARG A 35 -4.65 -16.20 22.37
N ARG A 36 -4.70 -17.22 21.54
CA ARG A 36 -4.25 -17.13 20.16
C ARG A 36 -5.39 -16.68 19.26
N LEU A 37 -5.24 -15.53 18.62
CA LEU A 37 -6.25 -14.93 17.74
C LEU A 37 -6.04 -15.40 16.28
N VAL A 38 -6.19 -16.70 16.07
CA VAL A 38 -6.08 -17.36 14.76
C VAL A 38 -7.21 -18.36 14.63
N SER A 39 -8.07 -18.17 13.62
CA SER A 39 -9.23 -19.02 13.37
C SER A 39 -9.40 -19.34 11.88
N GLY A 40 -9.93 -20.51 11.59
CA GLY A 40 -10.34 -20.89 10.24
C GLY A 40 -11.84 -20.65 10.02
N TRP A 41 -12.20 -20.22 8.82
CA TRP A 41 -13.54 -20.29 8.27
C TRP A 41 -13.56 -21.37 7.19
N ASN A 42 -14.47 -22.33 7.28
CA ASN A 42 -14.53 -23.54 6.43
C ASN A 42 -13.24 -24.39 6.46
N CYS A 43 -12.36 -24.17 7.43
CA CYS A 43 -11.14 -24.94 7.64
C CYS A 43 -10.71 -24.88 9.11
N THR A 44 -9.76 -25.72 9.48
CA THR A 44 -9.14 -25.72 10.79
C THR A 44 -7.81 -24.98 10.73
N SER A 45 -7.57 -24.03 11.64
CA SER A 45 -6.36 -23.19 11.60
C SER A 45 -5.05 -24.00 11.65
N GLN A 46 -5.06 -25.17 12.32
CA GLN A 46 -3.90 -26.07 12.47
C GLN A 46 -3.56 -26.81 11.17
N SER A 47 -4.57 -27.17 10.36
CA SER A 47 -4.43 -27.96 9.12
C SER A 47 -4.74 -27.16 7.85
N VAL A 48 -4.91 -25.85 7.96
CA VAL A 48 -5.36 -24.97 6.87
C VAL A 48 -4.52 -25.12 5.59
N TYR A 49 -3.22 -25.35 5.71
CA TYR A 49 -2.36 -25.56 4.54
C TYR A 49 -2.74 -26.80 3.75
N ASP A 50 -2.92 -27.92 4.46
CA ASP A 50 -3.27 -29.20 3.86
C ASP A 50 -4.69 -29.19 3.31
N GLU A 51 -5.64 -28.59 4.05
CA GLU A 51 -7.03 -28.44 3.60
C GLU A 51 -7.12 -27.63 2.32
N MET A 52 -6.51 -26.43 2.28
CA MET A 52 -6.47 -25.59 1.08
C MET A 52 -5.78 -26.27 -0.11
N ARG A 53 -4.79 -27.11 0.15
CA ARG A 53 -4.09 -27.90 -0.88
C ARG A 53 -4.97 -29.03 -1.39
N LEU A 54 -5.59 -29.78 -0.50
CA LEU A 54 -6.50 -30.89 -0.85
C LEU A 54 -7.66 -30.42 -1.72
N THR A 55 -8.28 -29.28 -1.39
CA THR A 55 -9.31 -28.68 -2.24
C THR A 55 -8.82 -28.43 -3.66
N LYS A 56 -7.61 -27.90 -3.83
CA LYS A 56 -7.04 -27.68 -5.16
C LYS A 56 -6.74 -28.99 -5.91
N GLU A 57 -6.23 -30.00 -5.21
CA GLU A 57 -5.95 -31.31 -5.75
C GLU A 57 -7.26 -32.03 -6.18
N GLN A 58 -8.30 -31.95 -5.34
CA GLN A 58 -9.62 -32.54 -5.63
C GLN A 58 -10.23 -32.03 -6.94
N PHE A 59 -10.02 -30.74 -7.25
CA PHE A 59 -10.59 -30.10 -8.44
C PHE A 59 -9.56 -29.93 -9.57
N ASP A 60 -8.36 -30.51 -9.45
CA ASP A 60 -7.25 -30.38 -10.43
C ASP A 60 -6.91 -28.91 -10.75
N LYS A 61 -6.79 -28.06 -9.70
CA LYS A 61 -6.53 -26.62 -9.77
C LYS A 61 -5.25 -26.23 -9.02
N THR A 62 -4.21 -27.04 -9.12
CA THR A 62 -2.95 -26.88 -8.39
C THR A 62 -2.03 -25.78 -8.90
N ASP A 63 -2.27 -25.29 -10.12
CA ASP A 63 -1.46 -24.27 -10.80
C ASP A 63 -1.96 -22.83 -10.60
N GLY A 64 -1.13 -21.86 -10.96
CA GLY A 64 -1.47 -20.45 -10.94
C GLY A 64 -1.54 -19.84 -9.54
N ARG A 65 -2.48 -18.94 -9.32
CA ARG A 65 -2.64 -18.26 -8.04
C ARG A 65 -3.09 -19.25 -6.96
N GLN A 66 -2.36 -19.30 -5.83
CA GLN A 66 -2.61 -20.25 -4.76
C GLN A 66 -3.55 -19.70 -3.68
N TYR A 67 -3.57 -18.38 -3.47
CA TYR A 67 -4.37 -17.73 -2.44
C TYR A 67 -4.60 -16.25 -2.76
N TYR A 68 -5.56 -15.64 -2.07
CA TYR A 68 -5.70 -14.21 -1.95
C TYR A 68 -5.40 -13.79 -0.52
N HIS A 69 -4.81 -12.61 -0.36
CA HIS A 69 -4.44 -12.09 0.94
C HIS A 69 -5.00 -10.68 1.11
N PHE A 70 -5.85 -10.51 2.09
CA PHE A 70 -6.44 -9.22 2.44
C PHE A 70 -6.03 -8.82 3.85
N VAL A 71 -6.10 -7.52 4.11
CA VAL A 71 -5.86 -6.95 5.43
C VAL A 71 -7.00 -6.00 5.76
N GLN A 72 -7.63 -6.23 6.90
CA GLN A 72 -8.58 -5.35 7.55
C GLN A 72 -7.84 -4.66 8.70
N SER A 73 -7.64 -3.32 8.63
CA SER A 73 -6.89 -2.56 9.64
C SER A 73 -7.78 -1.56 10.31
N PHE A 74 -7.67 -1.46 11.65
CA PHE A 74 -8.43 -0.56 12.49
C PHE A 74 -7.59 0.63 12.94
N ASP A 75 -8.24 1.75 13.25
CA ASP A 75 -7.56 2.92 13.78
C ASP A 75 -7.15 2.67 15.24
N LYS A 76 -6.04 3.29 15.66
CA LYS A 76 -5.58 3.24 17.06
C LYS A 76 -6.54 3.91 18.04
N GLN A 77 -7.36 4.83 17.54
CA GLN A 77 -8.32 5.57 18.34
C GLN A 77 -9.65 4.83 18.51
N ASP A 78 -9.85 3.74 17.75
CA ASP A 78 -11.01 2.89 17.93
C ASP A 78 -10.84 2.12 19.25
N ASP A 79 -11.80 2.27 20.16
CA ASP A 79 -11.81 1.58 21.47
C ASP A 79 -12.28 0.12 21.26
N LEU A 80 -11.38 -0.70 20.71
CA LEU A 80 -11.61 -2.11 20.37
C LEU A 80 -10.62 -3.00 21.07
N SER A 81 -11.11 -4.08 21.64
CA SER A 81 -10.27 -5.19 22.07
C SER A 81 -9.79 -6.02 20.86
N PRO A 82 -8.62 -6.67 20.94
CA PRO A 82 -8.17 -7.59 19.89
C PRO A 82 -9.17 -8.72 19.58
N GLN A 83 -9.95 -9.14 20.57
CA GLN A 83 -10.99 -10.16 20.40
C GLN A 83 -12.15 -9.67 19.54
N GLU A 84 -12.60 -8.42 19.71
CA GLU A 84 -13.63 -7.81 18.87
C GLU A 84 -13.14 -7.64 17.44
N VAL A 85 -11.88 -7.21 17.28
CA VAL A 85 -11.24 -7.11 15.95
C VAL A 85 -11.20 -8.48 15.28
N HIS A 86 -10.86 -9.55 16.00
CA HIS A 86 -10.84 -10.92 15.48
C HIS A 86 -12.24 -11.38 15.05
N THR A 87 -13.25 -11.09 15.86
CA THR A 87 -14.64 -11.41 15.56
C THR A 87 -15.14 -10.74 14.29
N MET A 88 -14.84 -9.44 14.11
CA MET A 88 -15.17 -8.71 12.88
C MET A 88 -14.43 -9.27 11.64
N GLY A 89 -13.20 -9.75 11.80
CA GLY A 89 -12.47 -10.44 10.73
C GLY A 89 -13.12 -11.76 10.31
N LEU A 90 -13.62 -12.53 11.28
CA LEU A 90 -14.37 -13.77 11.01
C LEU A 90 -15.71 -13.49 10.35
N GLU A 91 -16.47 -12.50 10.84
CA GLU A 91 -17.72 -12.08 10.21
C GLU A 91 -17.52 -11.68 8.75
N LEU A 92 -16.47 -10.93 8.46
CA LEU A 92 -16.13 -10.55 7.09
C LEU A 92 -15.78 -11.77 6.22
N ALA A 93 -15.02 -12.72 6.76
CA ALA A 93 -14.71 -13.98 6.06
C ALA A 93 -15.98 -14.79 5.73
N GLN A 94 -16.91 -14.89 6.68
CA GLN A 94 -18.17 -15.58 6.52
C GLN A 94 -19.07 -14.95 5.45
N ARG A 95 -19.19 -13.63 5.45
CA ARG A 95 -20.06 -12.89 4.52
C ARG A 95 -19.51 -12.86 3.10
N GLU A 96 -18.20 -12.70 2.95
CA GLU A 96 -17.58 -12.44 1.64
C GLU A 96 -17.03 -13.69 0.96
N PHE A 97 -16.68 -14.72 1.73
CA PHE A 97 -16.07 -15.94 1.20
C PHE A 97 -16.77 -17.22 1.70
N PRO A 98 -18.11 -17.33 1.55
CA PRO A 98 -18.88 -18.45 2.14
C PRO A 98 -18.46 -19.82 1.62
N ASN A 99 -17.90 -19.90 0.39
CA ASN A 99 -17.56 -21.16 -0.29
C ASN A 99 -16.04 -21.39 -0.38
N PHE A 100 -15.25 -20.68 0.43
CA PHE A 100 -13.80 -20.78 0.42
C PHE A 100 -13.28 -21.03 1.82
N GLU A 101 -12.17 -21.76 1.93
CA GLU A 101 -11.42 -21.84 3.17
C GLU A 101 -10.70 -20.51 3.38
N VAL A 102 -10.83 -19.94 4.57
CA VAL A 102 -10.19 -18.68 4.95
C VAL A 102 -9.51 -18.84 6.30
N LEU A 103 -8.23 -18.48 6.37
CA LEU A 103 -7.55 -18.27 7.65
C LEU A 103 -7.66 -16.79 8.03
N VAL A 104 -8.18 -16.54 9.23
CA VAL A 104 -8.20 -15.21 9.85
C VAL A 104 -7.20 -15.18 10.99
N ALA A 105 -6.25 -14.25 10.94
CA ALA A 105 -5.25 -14.05 11.99
C ALA A 105 -5.19 -12.58 12.37
N THR A 106 -5.36 -12.27 13.65
CA THR A 106 -5.31 -10.89 14.18
C THR A 106 -3.93 -10.61 14.72
N HIS A 107 -3.26 -9.62 14.17
CA HIS A 107 -1.97 -9.15 14.65
C HIS A 107 -2.15 -8.04 15.68
N VAL A 108 -1.44 -8.20 16.80
CA VAL A 108 -1.45 -7.30 17.96
C VAL A 108 -0.08 -6.70 18.28
N ASP A 109 0.95 -7.10 17.52
CA ASP A 109 2.35 -6.70 17.72
C ASP A 109 2.66 -5.26 17.26
N THR A 110 1.72 -4.62 16.58
CA THR A 110 1.87 -3.26 16.06
C THR A 110 0.98 -2.27 16.81
N GLY A 111 1.25 -0.98 16.68
CA GLY A 111 0.46 0.05 17.37
C GLY A 111 -0.99 0.18 16.90
N HIS A 112 -1.50 -0.72 16.08
CA HIS A 112 -2.90 -0.82 15.64
C HIS A 112 -3.22 -2.27 15.32
N PHE A 113 -4.43 -2.70 15.68
CA PHE A 113 -4.87 -4.07 15.41
C PHE A 113 -5.28 -4.25 13.96
N HIS A 114 -4.96 -5.39 13.40
CA HIS A 114 -5.35 -5.71 12.04
C HIS A 114 -5.52 -7.21 11.82
N ASN A 115 -6.52 -7.56 11.02
CA ASN A 115 -6.77 -8.92 10.60
C ASN A 115 -6.09 -9.19 9.27
N HIS A 116 -5.40 -10.31 9.17
CA HIS A 116 -5.01 -10.94 7.92
C HIS A 116 -6.03 -11.99 7.54
N LEU A 117 -6.60 -11.90 6.33
CA LEU A 117 -7.47 -12.90 5.76
C LEU A 117 -6.72 -13.57 4.61
N VAL A 118 -6.38 -14.84 4.75
CA VAL A 118 -5.77 -15.66 3.68
C VAL A 118 -6.83 -16.58 3.14
N VAL A 119 -7.30 -16.32 1.92
CA VAL A 119 -8.41 -16.99 1.26
C VAL A 119 -7.87 -17.97 0.24
N ASN A 120 -8.35 -19.23 0.25
CA ASN A 120 -8.02 -20.19 -0.79
C ASN A 120 -8.43 -19.67 -2.18
N SER A 121 -7.65 -20.00 -3.19
CA SER A 121 -7.96 -19.55 -4.56
C SER A 121 -9.01 -20.41 -5.27
N VAL A 122 -9.40 -21.55 -4.68
CA VAL A 122 -10.36 -22.49 -5.24
C VAL A 122 -11.47 -22.74 -4.22
N SER A 123 -12.71 -22.69 -4.68
CA SER A 123 -13.89 -23.01 -3.88
C SER A 123 -13.92 -24.51 -3.57
N PHE A 124 -14.13 -24.86 -2.30
CA PHE A 124 -14.27 -26.25 -1.88
C PHE A 124 -15.62 -26.85 -2.31
N GLN A 125 -16.60 -26.00 -2.61
CA GLN A 125 -17.94 -26.43 -2.99
C GLN A 125 -18.05 -26.85 -4.46
N ASP A 126 -17.47 -26.08 -5.38
CA ASP A 126 -17.66 -26.25 -6.82
C ASP A 126 -16.37 -26.16 -7.65
N GLY A 127 -15.23 -26.02 -7.01
CA GLY A 127 -13.92 -25.97 -7.66
C GLY A 127 -13.66 -24.71 -8.49
N LYS A 128 -14.53 -23.70 -8.46
CA LYS A 128 -14.30 -22.46 -9.18
C LYS A 128 -13.16 -21.66 -8.56
N LYS A 129 -12.31 -21.10 -9.43
CA LYS A 129 -11.26 -20.18 -8.98
C LYS A 129 -11.86 -18.83 -8.60
N LEU A 130 -11.44 -18.30 -7.45
CA LEU A 130 -11.78 -16.95 -7.02
C LEU A 130 -11.19 -15.93 -8.00
N HIS A 131 -12.02 -15.03 -8.49
CA HIS A 131 -11.60 -13.86 -9.26
C HIS A 131 -11.74 -12.60 -8.41
N GLN A 132 -10.77 -11.69 -8.55
CA GLN A 132 -10.77 -10.44 -7.81
C GLN A 132 -10.45 -9.28 -8.75
N SER A 133 -11.45 -8.48 -9.04
CA SER A 133 -11.34 -7.20 -9.76
C SER A 133 -11.27 -6.01 -8.79
N ALA A 134 -11.10 -4.82 -9.32
CA ALA A 134 -11.19 -3.59 -8.52
C ALA A 134 -12.62 -3.33 -8.03
N ALA A 135 -13.63 -3.78 -8.77
CA ALA A 135 -15.04 -3.67 -8.39
C ALA A 135 -15.35 -4.61 -7.21
N ASP A 136 -14.86 -5.86 -7.26
CA ASP A 136 -15.03 -6.82 -6.17
C ASP A 136 -14.38 -6.31 -4.88
N LEU A 137 -13.17 -5.74 -4.97
CA LEU A 137 -12.52 -5.14 -3.80
C LEU A 137 -13.33 -3.96 -3.23
N GLN A 138 -14.02 -3.20 -4.08
CA GLN A 138 -14.90 -2.13 -3.61
C GLN A 138 -16.15 -2.69 -2.94
N ALA A 139 -16.72 -3.79 -3.45
CA ALA A 139 -17.84 -4.49 -2.79
C ALA A 139 -17.43 -5.01 -1.41
N HIS A 140 -16.27 -5.67 -1.28
CA HIS A 140 -15.75 -6.11 0.01
C HIS A 140 -15.58 -4.96 1.01
N ARG A 141 -15.16 -3.76 0.54
CA ARG A 141 -15.07 -2.58 1.41
C ARG A 141 -16.43 -2.13 1.92
N MET A 142 -17.48 -2.19 1.10
CA MET A 142 -18.84 -1.84 1.52
C MET A 142 -19.32 -2.78 2.62
N VAL A 143 -19.10 -4.09 2.47
CA VAL A 143 -19.44 -5.08 3.52
C VAL A 143 -18.60 -4.88 4.78
N ASN A 144 -17.31 -4.56 4.64
CA ASN A 144 -16.47 -4.19 5.77
C ASN A 144 -17.03 -2.95 6.52
N ASP A 145 -17.48 -1.93 5.79
CA ASP A 145 -18.05 -0.72 6.37
C ASP A 145 -19.39 -1.01 7.08
N GLU A 146 -20.23 -1.91 6.53
CA GLU A 146 -21.46 -2.40 7.19
C GLU A 146 -21.16 -3.10 8.51
N ILE A 147 -20.15 -4.00 8.53
CA ILE A 147 -19.73 -4.68 9.75
C ILE A 147 -19.23 -3.67 10.78
N CYS A 148 -18.38 -2.73 10.37
CA CYS A 148 -17.88 -1.66 11.24
C CYS A 148 -19.03 -0.84 11.85
N ALA A 149 -20.01 -0.44 11.05
CA ALA A 149 -21.19 0.30 11.52
C ALA A 149 -22.02 -0.52 12.54
N ALA A 150 -22.20 -1.81 12.29
CA ALA A 150 -22.92 -2.71 13.21
C ALA A 150 -22.21 -2.84 14.57
N HIS A 151 -20.87 -2.71 14.59
CA HIS A 151 -20.05 -2.67 15.81
C HIS A 151 -19.82 -1.26 16.37
N GLY A 152 -20.57 -0.25 15.89
CA GLY A 152 -20.53 1.12 16.41
C GLY A 152 -19.32 1.95 15.98
N LEU A 153 -18.58 1.52 14.98
CA LEU A 153 -17.42 2.24 14.45
C LEU A 153 -17.84 3.27 13.41
N GLU A 154 -17.13 4.39 13.37
CA GLU A 154 -17.28 5.37 12.31
C GLU A 154 -16.81 4.79 10.95
N ILE A 155 -17.55 5.13 9.89
CA ILE A 155 -17.19 4.75 8.52
C ILE A 155 -16.36 5.85 7.89
N LEU A 156 -15.31 5.46 7.14
CA LEU A 156 -14.54 6.40 6.34
C LEU A 156 -15.43 7.00 5.24
N PRO A 157 -15.50 8.34 5.14
CA PRO A 157 -16.23 8.96 4.04
C PRO A 157 -15.65 8.47 2.70
N PRO A 158 -16.49 8.28 1.67
CA PRO A 158 -16.00 7.86 0.36
C PRO A 158 -14.89 8.81 -0.07
N SER A 159 -13.74 8.26 -0.46
CA SER A 159 -12.59 9.07 -0.85
C SER A 159 -13.05 10.00 -1.99
N GLN A 160 -13.15 11.27 -1.70
CA GLN A 160 -13.37 12.26 -2.74
C GLN A 160 -12.22 12.09 -3.72
N LYS A 161 -12.53 11.83 -4.99
CA LYS A 161 -11.55 11.76 -6.08
C LYS A 161 -10.97 13.16 -6.30
N GLN A 162 -10.31 13.70 -5.29
CA GLN A 162 -9.56 14.93 -5.44
C GLN A 162 -8.13 14.58 -5.80
N VAL A 163 -7.78 15.09 -6.98
CA VAL A 163 -6.44 15.39 -7.46
C VAL A 163 -5.63 14.22 -8.00
N LYS A 164 -5.25 14.39 -9.26
CA LYS A 164 -4.21 13.68 -10.03
C LYS A 164 -2.80 13.75 -9.42
N GLN A 165 -2.66 13.78 -8.10
CA GLN A 165 -1.35 13.62 -7.47
C GLN A 165 -0.88 12.18 -7.70
N LYS A 166 0.24 12.04 -8.38
CA LYS A 166 0.90 10.75 -8.56
C LYS A 166 1.26 10.21 -7.18
N ARG A 167 0.48 9.23 -6.71
CA ARG A 167 0.74 8.57 -5.43
C ARG A 167 2.13 7.93 -5.46
N MET A 168 2.92 8.18 -4.44
CA MET A 168 4.16 7.46 -4.21
C MET A 168 3.88 5.95 -4.10
N SER A 169 4.78 5.13 -4.65
CA SER A 169 4.72 3.69 -4.38
C SER A 169 5.04 3.45 -2.89
N THR A 170 4.49 2.39 -2.30
CA THR A 170 4.78 2.00 -0.91
C THR A 170 6.28 1.85 -0.63
N ARG A 171 7.05 1.37 -1.61
CA ARG A 171 8.51 1.26 -1.51
C ARG A 171 9.18 2.63 -1.43
N GLU A 172 8.73 3.57 -2.22
CA GLU A 172 9.25 4.93 -2.27
C GLU A 172 8.90 5.71 -0.99
N TYR A 173 7.67 5.52 -0.48
CA TYR A 173 7.25 6.06 0.81
C TYR A 173 8.12 5.54 1.98
N ARG A 174 8.36 4.22 2.04
CA ARG A 174 9.21 3.61 3.08
C ARG A 174 10.65 4.09 2.99
N SER A 175 11.19 4.25 1.78
CA SER A 175 12.53 4.79 1.55
C SER A 175 12.61 6.27 1.96
N ALA A 176 11.55 7.05 1.72
CA ALA A 176 11.44 8.43 2.14
C ALA A 176 11.39 8.56 3.67
N ALA A 177 10.59 7.75 4.34
CA ALA A 177 10.47 7.72 5.79
C ALA A 177 11.79 7.36 6.50
N LYS A 178 12.66 6.56 5.84
CA LYS A 178 14.01 6.23 6.31
C LYS A 178 15.08 7.28 5.93
N GLY A 179 14.73 8.35 5.23
CA GLY A 179 15.69 9.34 4.72
C GLY A 179 16.56 8.85 3.56
N GLU A 180 16.29 7.66 3.01
CA GLU A 180 17.08 7.02 1.95
C GLU A 180 16.64 7.38 0.53
N SER A 181 15.51 8.08 0.37
CA SER A 181 14.96 8.39 -0.95
C SER A 181 15.79 9.45 -1.66
N TRP A 182 16.47 9.05 -2.72
CA TRP A 182 17.23 9.96 -3.58
C TRP A 182 16.35 11.02 -4.29
N LYS A 183 15.08 10.70 -4.55
CA LYS A 183 14.14 11.69 -5.11
C LYS A 183 13.78 12.78 -4.10
N PHE A 184 13.60 12.44 -2.84
CA PHE A 184 13.37 13.43 -1.79
C PHE A 184 14.60 14.34 -1.61
N ARG A 185 15.80 13.77 -1.64
CA ARG A 185 17.03 14.57 -1.63
C ARG A 185 17.09 15.53 -2.84
N LEU A 186 16.76 15.02 -4.04
CA LEU A 186 16.69 15.88 -5.23
C LEU A 186 15.65 17.00 -5.06
N MET A 187 14.43 16.70 -4.58
CA MET A 187 13.37 17.70 -4.36
C MET A 187 13.81 18.75 -3.33
N ASN A 188 14.40 18.36 -2.22
CA ASN A 188 14.91 19.27 -1.22
C ASN A 188 16.04 20.18 -1.79
N THR A 189 16.94 19.62 -2.59
CA THR A 189 17.99 20.40 -3.27
C THR A 189 17.38 21.40 -4.25
N ILE A 190 16.38 20.99 -5.05
CA ILE A 190 15.65 21.91 -5.94
C ILE A 190 15.02 23.06 -5.14
N ASP A 191 14.31 22.73 -4.04
CA ASP A 191 13.67 23.74 -3.18
C ASP A 191 14.69 24.72 -2.57
N GLN A 192 15.86 24.25 -2.17
CA GLN A 192 16.92 25.11 -1.66
C GLN A 192 17.51 25.99 -2.77
N CYS A 193 17.86 25.43 -3.91
CA CYS A 193 18.40 26.19 -5.03
C CYS A 193 17.41 27.26 -5.55
N MET A 194 16.11 26.94 -5.61
CA MET A 194 15.08 27.88 -6.04
C MET A 194 14.90 29.08 -5.09
N LYS A 195 15.25 28.96 -3.80
CA LYS A 195 15.21 30.10 -2.86
C LYS A 195 16.24 31.19 -3.19
N TYR A 196 17.33 30.81 -3.83
CA TYR A 196 18.47 31.71 -4.08
C TYR A 196 18.64 32.06 -5.57
N ALA A 197 17.98 31.32 -6.45
CA ALA A 197 18.07 31.58 -7.91
C ALA A 197 17.05 32.62 -8.34
N ALA A 198 17.47 33.66 -8.99
CA ALA A 198 16.60 34.61 -9.66
C ALA A 198 16.42 34.27 -11.17
N THR A 199 17.34 33.53 -11.76
CA THR A 199 17.32 33.12 -13.16
C THR A 199 17.49 31.60 -13.33
N ARG A 200 17.12 31.10 -14.51
CA ARG A 200 17.32 29.70 -14.90
C ARG A 200 18.80 29.31 -14.85
N GLU A 201 19.67 30.18 -15.33
CA GLU A 201 21.13 29.98 -15.37
C GLU A 201 21.71 29.90 -13.97
N GLU A 202 21.26 30.75 -13.05
CA GLU A 202 21.65 30.70 -11.64
C GLU A 202 21.17 29.41 -10.98
N PHE A 203 19.93 29.01 -11.22
CA PHE A 203 19.41 27.75 -10.72
C PHE A 203 20.24 26.54 -11.19
N ILE A 204 20.56 26.49 -12.51
CA ILE A 204 21.38 25.41 -13.06
C ILE A 204 22.78 25.41 -12.44
N SER A 205 23.38 26.60 -12.22
CA SER A 205 24.67 26.74 -11.57
C SER A 205 24.66 26.26 -10.12
N LEU A 206 23.64 26.64 -9.34
CA LEU A 206 23.46 26.21 -7.96
C LEU A 206 23.26 24.68 -7.86
N MET A 207 22.41 24.09 -8.71
CA MET A 207 22.23 22.66 -8.78
C MET A 207 23.54 21.92 -9.13
N LYS A 208 24.34 22.48 -10.00
CA LYS A 208 25.66 21.94 -10.38
C LYS A 208 26.65 21.99 -9.23
N SER A 209 26.64 23.03 -8.40
CA SER A 209 27.49 23.11 -7.20
C SER A 209 27.12 22.04 -6.16
N GLU A 210 25.84 21.62 -6.12
CA GLU A 210 25.35 20.50 -5.29
C GLU A 210 25.58 19.12 -5.94
N GLY A 211 26.29 19.08 -7.08
CA GLY A 211 26.63 17.84 -7.79
C GLY A 211 25.54 17.28 -8.70
N TYR A 212 24.48 18.04 -8.97
CA TYR A 212 23.41 17.63 -9.88
C TYR A 212 23.60 18.24 -11.27
N GLU A 213 23.35 17.46 -12.31
CA GLU A 213 23.23 18.01 -13.67
C GLU A 213 21.76 18.30 -13.99
N VAL A 214 21.52 19.48 -14.56
CA VAL A 214 20.18 19.92 -14.96
C VAL A 214 20.16 20.18 -16.46
N ARG A 215 19.31 19.45 -17.18
CA ARG A 215 19.04 19.71 -18.59
C ARG A 215 17.69 20.42 -18.72
N TRP A 216 17.75 21.75 -18.84
CA TRP A 216 16.58 22.61 -18.98
C TRP A 216 16.75 23.45 -20.28
N THR A 217 16.07 23.03 -21.33
CA THR A 217 16.15 23.68 -22.66
C THR A 217 14.73 23.99 -23.16
N GLU A 218 14.62 25.02 -24.00
CA GLU A 218 13.31 25.45 -24.53
C GLU A 218 12.63 24.39 -25.37
N ASN A 219 13.39 23.67 -26.19
CA ASN A 219 12.88 22.66 -27.11
C ASN A 219 12.39 21.38 -26.44
N ARG A 220 12.53 21.22 -25.11
CA ARG A 220 12.10 20.04 -24.38
C ARG A 220 10.92 20.36 -23.46
N LYS A 221 9.93 19.48 -23.47
CA LYS A 221 8.75 19.59 -22.61
C LYS A 221 9.07 19.46 -21.11
N ASN A 222 10.13 18.75 -20.76
CA ASN A 222 10.46 18.44 -19.37
C ASN A 222 11.90 18.82 -19.04
N ILE A 223 12.14 19.26 -17.80
CA ILE A 223 13.46 19.34 -17.19
C ILE A 223 13.93 17.92 -16.86
N THR A 224 15.21 17.64 -17.07
CA THR A 224 15.81 16.36 -16.67
C THR A 224 16.93 16.63 -15.69
N TYR A 225 16.85 15.99 -14.53
CA TYR A 225 17.85 16.03 -13.46
C TYR A 225 18.67 14.75 -13.49
N THR A 226 20.00 14.86 -13.33
CA THR A 226 20.91 13.73 -13.09
C THR A 226 21.52 13.90 -11.71
N THR A 227 21.40 12.90 -10.85
CA THR A 227 21.96 12.93 -9.49
C THR A 227 23.46 12.66 -9.50
N PRO A 228 24.21 12.99 -8.44
CA PRO A 228 25.64 12.64 -8.31
C PRO A 228 25.92 11.13 -8.48
N ALA A 229 24.95 10.28 -8.18
CA ALA A 229 25.02 8.83 -8.40
C ALA A 229 24.63 8.39 -9.82
N GLY A 230 24.46 9.32 -10.77
CA GLY A 230 24.12 9.03 -12.16
C GLY A 230 22.66 8.69 -12.44
N MET A 231 21.77 8.73 -11.44
CA MET A 231 20.35 8.46 -11.63
C MET A 231 19.65 9.64 -12.31
N LYS A 232 18.76 9.34 -13.27
CA LYS A 232 18.06 10.38 -14.04
C LYS A 232 16.57 10.42 -13.67
N CYS A 233 16.05 11.64 -13.50
CA CYS A 233 14.65 11.91 -13.25
C CYS A 233 14.15 13.09 -14.10
N ARG A 234 12.94 12.97 -14.64
CA ARG A 234 12.24 14.12 -15.25
C ARG A 234 11.41 14.81 -14.17
N ASP A 235 11.25 16.14 -14.32
CA ASP A 235 10.40 16.99 -13.49
C ASP A 235 9.02 16.40 -13.26
N ASN A 236 8.36 15.94 -14.31
CA ASN A 236 7.03 15.34 -14.26
C ASN A 236 6.97 13.96 -13.53
N ARG A 237 8.09 13.45 -13.05
CA ARG A 237 8.21 12.24 -12.22
C ARG A 237 8.47 12.56 -10.75
N LEU A 238 8.66 13.81 -10.41
CA LEU A 238 8.65 14.30 -9.05
C LEU A 238 7.21 14.39 -8.54
N HIS A 239 7.02 14.41 -7.22
CA HIS A 239 5.71 14.16 -6.61
C HIS A 239 4.81 15.40 -6.58
N GLU A 240 5.36 16.59 -6.74
CA GLU A 240 4.65 17.86 -6.67
C GLU A 240 4.68 18.60 -8.00
N GLU A 241 3.60 19.29 -8.32
CA GLU A 241 3.43 20.04 -9.54
C GLU A 241 4.38 21.25 -9.63
N LYS A 242 4.79 21.80 -8.47
CA LYS A 242 5.74 22.92 -8.38
C LYS A 242 7.09 22.67 -9.05
N TYR A 243 7.48 21.40 -9.24
CA TYR A 243 8.73 21.02 -9.89
C TYR A 243 8.62 20.90 -11.42
N THR A 244 7.44 21.05 -11.98
CA THR A 244 7.26 21.01 -13.43
C THR A 244 7.92 22.21 -14.10
N LYS A 245 8.36 22.04 -15.34
CA LYS A 245 9.00 23.12 -16.11
C LYS A 245 8.14 24.38 -16.12
N GLU A 246 6.83 24.23 -16.35
CA GLU A 246 5.88 25.35 -16.41
C GLU A 246 5.79 26.10 -15.08
N ALA A 247 5.72 25.39 -13.96
CA ALA A 247 5.66 26.01 -12.64
C ALA A 247 6.98 26.70 -12.25
N MET A 248 8.11 26.09 -12.58
CA MET A 248 9.44 26.64 -12.28
C MET A 248 9.77 27.84 -13.16
N ASP A 249 9.41 27.82 -14.45
CA ASP A 249 9.52 28.98 -15.33
C ASP A 249 8.68 30.15 -14.75
N CYS A 250 7.45 29.90 -14.33
CA CYS A 250 6.59 30.92 -13.72
C CYS A 250 7.22 31.55 -12.46
N LEU A 251 7.78 30.74 -11.56
CA LEU A 251 8.40 31.20 -10.33
C LEU A 251 9.64 32.10 -10.59
N LEU A 252 10.47 31.74 -11.56
CA LEU A 252 11.66 32.52 -11.90
C LEU A 252 11.34 33.84 -12.64
N TYR A 253 10.20 33.89 -13.37
CA TYR A 253 9.73 35.11 -14.03
C TYR A 253 9.04 36.10 -13.08
N THR A 254 8.45 35.61 -11.98
CA THR A 254 7.66 36.43 -11.03
C THR A 254 8.43 36.85 -9.80
N SER A 255 9.63 36.33 -9.55
CA SER A 255 10.46 36.76 -8.42
C SER A 255 11.09 38.13 -8.72
N PRO A 256 10.82 39.17 -7.91
CA PRO A 256 11.51 40.47 -8.09
C PRO A 256 13.00 40.26 -7.85
N SER A 257 13.82 40.89 -8.75
CA SER A 257 15.27 40.85 -8.63
C SER A 257 15.73 41.38 -7.27
N PRO A 258 16.65 40.68 -6.56
CA PRO A 258 17.21 41.17 -5.29
C PRO A 258 18.02 42.48 -5.39
N ARG A 259 18.06 43.09 -6.56
CA ARG A 259 18.83 44.35 -6.83
C ARG A 259 18.02 45.61 -6.69
N ASP A 260 16.72 45.54 -6.39
CA ASP A 260 15.82 46.69 -6.25
C ASP A 260 15.38 46.95 -4.80
N SER A 261 16.22 46.61 -3.85
CA SER A 261 16.03 46.98 -2.44
C SER A 261 17.30 47.56 -1.80
#